data_1aa42eeff59d1da3cd93661a5b5ecec0
#
_entry.id   1aa42eeff59d1da3cd93661a5b5ecec0
#
_cell.length_a   1.000
_cell.length_b   1.000
_cell.length_c   1.000
_cell.angle_alpha   90.00
_cell.angle_beta   90.00
_cell.angle_gamma   90.00
#
_symmetry.space_group_name_H-M   'P 1'
#
loop_
_entity.id
_entity.type
_entity.pdbx_description
1 polymer ?
#
loop_
_entity_poly.entity_id
_entity_poly.type
_entity_poly.pdbx_seq_one_letter_code
_entity_poly.pdbx_strand_id
1 'polypeptide(L)'
;MKSTLLAALFVGIASSAIAQTPDISAFKTEQAAGEWRSANYVGKPIVNASGEKIGDINDLLFDRTGRITTVVIGVGGFLGLGEKRVALPFEVITYSDEDGKRQIMVPLTKEALMAAPEFKLTEKTTMDKVRETAGEVATKASEKAGELKEKAVEKIEDYRKDEPKDGSAN
;
A
#
# COMPACT_ATOMS: atom_id res chain seq x y z
N MET A 1 12.83 68.47 45.30
CA MET A 1 12.93 67.65 44.07
C MET A 1 13.58 66.34 44.48
N LYS A 2 12.75 65.29 44.64
CA LYS A 2 13.20 63.99 45.11
C LYS A 2 12.81 62.95 44.00
N SER A 3 13.80 62.46 43.23
CA SER A 3 13.64 61.45 42.20
C SER A 3 13.65 60.10 42.86
N THR A 4 12.57 59.36 42.80
CA THR A 4 12.48 57.92 43.18
C THR A 4 12.72 57.08 41.99
N LEU A 5 13.84 56.34 41.97
CA LEU A 5 14.15 55.29 41.04
C LEU A 5 13.35 54.02 41.41
N LEU A 6 12.47 53.56 40.52
CA LEU A 6 11.77 52.30 40.64
C LEU A 6 12.60 51.24 39.92
N ALA A 7 13.26 50.36 40.68
CA ALA A 7 13.96 49.20 40.14
C ALA A 7 12.95 48.07 39.92
N ALA A 8 12.69 47.70 38.66
CA ALA A 8 11.85 46.55 38.29
C ALA A 8 12.72 45.27 38.35
N LEU A 9 12.38 44.41 39.30
CA LEU A 9 13.01 43.08 39.45
C LEU A 9 12.33 42.10 38.48
N PHE A 10 12.99 41.78 37.38
CA PHE A 10 12.57 40.70 36.46
C PHE A 10 12.93 39.34 37.08
N VAL A 11 11.94 38.66 37.65
CA VAL A 11 12.09 37.23 38.03
C VAL A 11 11.86 36.38 36.82
N GLY A 12 12.94 35.90 36.19
CA GLY A 12 12.90 34.93 35.11
C GLY A 12 12.47 33.56 35.65
N ILE A 13 11.26 33.11 35.28
CA ILE A 13 10.82 31.74 35.56
C ILE A 13 11.49 30.83 34.52
N ALA A 14 12.57 30.18 34.94
CA ALA A 14 13.18 29.09 34.15
C ALA A 14 12.22 27.88 34.21
N SER A 15 11.43 27.67 33.18
CA SER A 15 10.67 26.42 32.98
C SER A 15 11.62 25.28 32.74
N SER A 16 11.95 24.52 33.77
CA SER A 16 12.67 23.24 33.63
C SER A 16 11.76 22.25 32.95
N ALA A 17 12.01 21.95 31.67
CA ALA A 17 11.40 20.83 30.98
C ALA A 17 11.90 19.55 31.66
N ILE A 18 11.06 18.92 32.47
CA ILE A 18 11.32 17.61 33.06
C ILE A 18 11.15 16.63 31.92
N ALA A 19 12.28 16.11 31.38
CA ALA A 19 12.27 14.96 30.49
C ALA A 19 11.70 13.76 31.27
N GLN A 20 10.48 13.36 30.97
CA GLN A 20 9.86 12.17 31.54
C GLN A 20 10.61 10.97 30.95
N THR A 21 11.48 10.33 31.75
CA THR A 21 12.01 9.00 31.45
C THR A 21 10.83 8.03 31.45
N PRO A 22 10.59 7.31 30.33
CA PRO A 22 9.51 6.34 30.32
C PRO A 22 9.75 5.28 31.38
N ASP A 23 8.72 4.95 32.13
CA ASP A 23 8.75 3.86 33.10
C ASP A 23 8.99 2.54 32.34
N ILE A 24 10.12 1.88 32.63
CA ILE A 24 10.49 0.62 31.99
C ILE A 24 9.48 -0.50 32.28
N SER A 25 8.67 -0.41 33.34
CA SER A 25 7.58 -1.33 33.63
C SER A 25 6.44 -1.27 32.61
N ALA A 26 6.36 -0.19 31.81
CA ALA A 26 5.40 -0.06 30.72
C ALA A 26 5.77 -0.87 29.46
N PHE A 27 7.02 -1.35 29.34
CA PHE A 27 7.44 -2.15 28.20
C PHE A 27 6.93 -3.58 28.34
N LYS A 28 6.25 -4.07 27.28
CA LYS A 28 5.80 -5.46 27.21
C LYS A 28 6.91 -6.34 26.68
N THR A 29 7.12 -7.46 27.31
CA THR A 29 8.12 -8.47 26.90
C THR A 29 7.51 -9.55 26.01
N GLU A 30 6.15 -9.68 26.01
CA GLU A 30 5.43 -10.66 25.22
C GLU A 30 4.04 -10.11 24.81
N GLN A 31 3.44 -10.75 23.85
CA GLN A 31 2.10 -10.46 23.40
C GLN A 31 1.06 -10.96 24.43
N ALA A 32 0.11 -10.11 24.82
CA ALA A 32 -0.94 -10.52 25.73
C ALA A 32 -1.95 -11.47 25.04
N ALA A 33 -2.61 -12.30 25.84
CA ALA A 33 -3.68 -13.15 25.36
C ALA A 33 -4.80 -12.29 24.73
N GLY A 34 -5.22 -12.63 23.51
CA GLY A 34 -6.25 -11.89 22.78
C GLY A 34 -5.74 -10.72 21.94
N GLU A 35 -4.47 -10.30 22.09
CA GLU A 35 -3.88 -9.33 21.17
C GLU A 35 -3.59 -9.97 19.81
N TRP A 36 -3.76 -9.20 18.76
CA TRP A 36 -3.52 -9.63 17.39
C TRP A 36 -2.44 -8.82 16.71
N ARG A 37 -1.61 -9.52 15.95
CA ARG A 37 -0.63 -8.85 15.09
C ARG A 37 -1.30 -8.42 13.79
N SER A 38 -1.00 -7.24 13.27
CA SER A 38 -1.48 -6.78 11.95
C SER A 38 -1.16 -7.78 10.83
N ALA A 39 0.00 -8.47 10.93
CA ALA A 39 0.39 -9.53 10.00
C ALA A 39 -0.56 -10.77 10.03
N ASN A 40 -1.42 -10.88 11.04
CA ASN A 40 -2.44 -11.92 11.09
C ASN A 40 -3.71 -11.55 10.32
N TYR A 41 -3.80 -10.33 9.82
CA TYR A 41 -4.91 -9.82 9.03
C TYR A 41 -4.51 -9.58 7.59
N VAL A 42 -3.50 -8.73 7.36
CA VAL A 42 -3.08 -8.35 6.01
C VAL A 42 -2.56 -9.57 5.25
N GLY A 43 -3.05 -9.74 4.03
CA GLY A 43 -2.76 -10.88 3.17
C GLY A 43 -3.53 -12.16 3.51
N LYS A 44 -4.46 -12.12 4.48
CA LYS A 44 -5.29 -13.29 4.83
C LYS A 44 -6.57 -13.34 4.01
N PRO A 45 -7.01 -14.56 3.66
CA PRO A 45 -8.29 -14.74 2.99
C PRO A 45 -9.43 -14.34 3.91
N ILE A 46 -10.44 -13.72 3.31
CA ILE A 46 -11.71 -13.45 3.95
C ILE A 46 -12.79 -14.30 3.28
N VAL A 47 -13.66 -14.88 4.10
CA VAL A 47 -14.73 -15.76 3.64
C VAL A 47 -16.10 -15.16 3.93
N ASN A 48 -17.12 -15.63 3.21
CA ASN A 48 -18.51 -15.33 3.52
C ASN A 48 -19.07 -16.31 4.56
N ALA A 49 -20.35 -16.16 4.93
CA ALA A 49 -21.03 -17.04 5.88
C ALA A 49 -21.11 -18.51 5.42
N SER A 50 -20.93 -18.80 4.14
CA SER A 50 -20.90 -20.15 3.58
C SER A 50 -19.49 -20.75 3.54
N GLY A 51 -18.47 -20.05 4.05
CA GLY A 51 -17.07 -20.49 4.02
C GLY A 51 -16.38 -20.27 2.66
N GLU A 52 -17.04 -19.64 1.70
CA GLU A 52 -16.47 -19.34 0.39
C GLU A 52 -15.48 -18.16 0.49
N LYS A 53 -14.28 -18.32 -0.07
CA LYS A 53 -13.32 -17.22 -0.18
C LYS A 53 -13.85 -16.15 -1.15
N ILE A 54 -14.00 -14.94 -0.64
CA ILE A 54 -14.52 -13.79 -1.40
C ILE A 54 -13.45 -12.76 -1.73
N GLY A 55 -12.30 -12.81 -1.08
CA GLY A 55 -11.19 -11.91 -1.30
C GLY A 55 -10.06 -12.11 -0.31
N ASP A 56 -9.12 -11.18 -0.31
CA ASP A 56 -8.00 -11.11 0.64
C ASP A 56 -7.97 -9.72 1.30
N ILE A 57 -7.53 -9.65 2.56
CA ILE A 57 -7.36 -8.37 3.24
C ILE A 57 -6.09 -7.70 2.73
N ASN A 58 -6.24 -6.52 2.12
CA ASN A 58 -5.15 -5.75 1.56
C ASN A 58 -4.56 -4.76 2.55
N ASP A 59 -5.43 -4.15 3.39
CA ASP A 59 -4.99 -3.11 4.32
C ASP A 59 -5.95 -2.95 5.50
N LEU A 60 -5.45 -2.30 6.56
CA LEU A 60 -6.20 -1.88 7.73
C LEU A 60 -5.96 -0.38 7.96
N LEU A 61 -7.03 0.41 8.02
CA LEU A 61 -6.92 1.84 8.26
C LEU A 61 -7.20 2.18 9.71
N PHE A 62 -6.38 3.05 10.24
CA PHE A 62 -6.43 3.50 11.63
C PHE A 62 -6.91 4.95 11.70
N ASP A 63 -7.68 5.27 12.71
CA ASP A 63 -8.00 6.65 13.04
C ASP A 63 -6.83 7.32 13.78
N ARG A 64 -7.00 8.62 14.11
CA ARG A 64 -5.98 9.39 14.83
C ARG A 64 -5.72 8.90 16.26
N THR A 65 -6.61 8.08 16.81
CA THR A 65 -6.46 7.46 18.14
C THR A 65 -5.75 6.12 18.09
N GLY A 66 -5.43 5.63 16.88
CA GLY A 66 -4.79 4.33 16.66
C GLY A 66 -5.75 3.15 16.63
N ARG A 67 -7.08 3.39 16.57
CA ARG A 67 -8.07 2.31 16.42
C ARG A 67 -8.22 1.95 14.95
N ILE A 68 -8.37 0.65 14.68
CA ILE A 68 -8.75 0.15 13.35
C ILE A 68 -10.21 0.55 13.10
N THR A 69 -10.46 1.27 12.03
CA THR A 69 -11.81 1.70 11.63
C THR A 69 -12.28 1.04 10.35
N THR A 70 -11.35 0.63 9.49
CA THR A 70 -11.68 0.16 8.15
C THR A 70 -10.79 -1.00 7.77
N VAL A 71 -11.37 -2.01 7.14
CA VAL A 71 -10.67 -3.07 6.43
C VAL A 71 -10.80 -2.85 4.92
N VAL A 72 -9.69 -2.91 4.21
CA VAL A 72 -9.67 -2.85 2.74
C VAL A 72 -9.49 -4.27 2.22
N ILE A 73 -10.44 -4.72 1.41
CA ILE A 73 -10.49 -6.06 0.84
C ILE A 73 -10.23 -5.97 -0.67
N GLY A 74 -9.33 -6.79 -1.17
CA GLY A 74 -9.15 -7.04 -2.59
C GLY A 74 -10.08 -8.16 -3.06
N VAL A 75 -10.93 -7.87 -4.03
CA VAL A 75 -11.94 -8.81 -4.56
C VAL A 75 -11.70 -9.08 -6.03
N GLY A 76 -11.66 -10.35 -6.42
CA GLY A 76 -11.39 -10.76 -7.79
C GLY A 76 -9.91 -10.62 -8.15
N GLY A 77 -9.61 -10.53 -9.46
CA GLY A 77 -8.25 -10.49 -9.95
C GLY A 77 -7.53 -11.84 -9.88
N PHE A 78 -6.31 -11.87 -10.39
CA PHE A 78 -5.43 -13.03 -10.31
C PHE A 78 -4.05 -12.59 -9.78
N LEU A 79 -3.61 -13.16 -8.67
CA LEU A 79 -2.36 -12.81 -7.99
C LEU A 79 -2.21 -11.29 -7.73
N GLY A 80 -3.30 -10.62 -7.33
CA GLY A 80 -3.32 -9.20 -7.06
C GLY A 80 -3.35 -8.29 -8.30
N LEU A 81 -3.45 -8.86 -9.51
CA LEU A 81 -3.62 -8.11 -10.75
C LEU A 81 -5.10 -7.98 -11.08
N GLY A 82 -5.58 -6.75 -11.30
CA GLY A 82 -6.98 -6.47 -11.65
C GLY A 82 -7.97 -6.70 -10.51
N GLU A 83 -7.52 -6.79 -9.26
CA GLU A 83 -8.42 -6.85 -8.12
C GLU A 83 -9.08 -5.50 -7.87
N LYS A 84 -10.34 -5.55 -7.47
CA LYS A 84 -11.11 -4.38 -7.03
C LYS A 84 -10.95 -4.23 -5.53
N ARG A 85 -10.54 -3.05 -5.08
CA ARG A 85 -10.47 -2.73 -3.65
C ARG A 85 -11.82 -2.23 -3.15
N VAL A 86 -12.27 -2.79 -2.05
CA VAL A 86 -13.51 -2.40 -1.36
C VAL A 86 -13.18 -2.15 0.10
N ALA A 87 -13.67 -1.04 0.65
CA ALA A 87 -13.49 -0.70 2.06
C ALA A 87 -14.76 -0.98 2.85
N LEU A 88 -14.61 -1.65 3.98
CA LEU A 88 -15.69 -1.96 4.91
C LEU A 88 -15.34 -1.44 6.32
N PRO A 89 -16.34 -1.04 7.11
CA PRO A 89 -16.13 -0.81 8.54
C PRO A 89 -15.54 -2.05 9.20
N PHE A 90 -14.55 -1.88 10.07
CA PHE A 90 -13.89 -3.03 10.71
C PHE A 90 -14.84 -3.84 11.59
N GLU A 91 -15.89 -3.20 12.11
CA GLU A 91 -16.91 -3.82 12.96
C GLU A 91 -17.74 -4.91 12.26
N VAL A 92 -17.76 -4.93 10.92
CA VAL A 92 -18.48 -5.99 10.18
C VAL A 92 -17.68 -7.28 10.08
N ILE A 93 -16.39 -7.25 10.48
CA ILE A 93 -15.55 -8.43 10.53
C ILE A 93 -15.98 -9.32 11.70
N THR A 94 -16.20 -10.57 11.39
CA THR A 94 -16.48 -11.62 12.37
C THR A 94 -15.45 -12.73 12.26
N TYR A 95 -15.43 -13.60 13.24
CA TYR A 95 -14.48 -14.72 13.31
C TYR A 95 -15.21 -16.02 13.51
N SER A 96 -14.78 -17.05 12.81
CA SER A 96 -15.14 -18.43 13.09
C SER A 96 -13.87 -19.20 13.48
N ASP A 97 -13.95 -19.99 14.52
CA ASP A 97 -12.88 -20.91 14.90
C ASP A 97 -13.34 -22.32 14.51
N GLU A 98 -12.97 -22.78 13.31
CA GLU A 98 -13.19 -24.13 12.83
C GLU A 98 -11.88 -24.90 12.81
N ASP A 99 -11.87 -26.11 13.38
CA ASP A 99 -10.72 -27.02 13.44
C ASP A 99 -9.43 -26.36 13.97
N GLY A 100 -9.56 -25.43 14.94
CA GLY A 100 -8.43 -24.68 15.50
C GLY A 100 -7.84 -23.65 14.55
N LYS A 101 -8.46 -23.40 13.40
CA LYS A 101 -8.09 -22.35 12.47
C LYS A 101 -9.11 -21.22 12.54
N ARG A 102 -8.63 -20.04 12.90
CA ARG A 102 -9.47 -18.86 12.89
C ARG A 102 -9.65 -18.36 11.47
N GLN A 103 -10.90 -18.29 11.03
CA GLN A 103 -11.30 -17.71 9.75
C GLN A 103 -11.79 -16.27 9.97
N ILE A 104 -11.45 -15.39 9.06
CA ILE A 104 -11.93 -14.02 9.04
C ILE A 104 -13.12 -13.97 8.09
N MET A 105 -14.26 -13.50 8.59
CA MET A 105 -15.53 -13.58 7.88
C MET A 105 -16.19 -12.21 7.74
N VAL A 106 -16.98 -12.06 6.68
CA VAL A 106 -17.93 -10.95 6.53
C VAL A 106 -19.29 -11.49 6.10
N PRO A 107 -20.41 -10.88 6.53
CA PRO A 107 -21.76 -11.31 6.14
C PRO A 107 -22.15 -10.73 4.76
N LEU A 108 -21.26 -10.82 3.78
CA LEU A 108 -21.46 -10.29 2.42
C LEU A 108 -21.08 -11.35 1.39
N THR A 109 -21.70 -11.28 0.22
CA THR A 109 -21.33 -12.13 -0.91
C THR A 109 -20.27 -11.47 -1.76
N LYS A 110 -19.58 -12.25 -2.58
CA LYS A 110 -18.59 -11.76 -3.54
C LYS A 110 -19.21 -10.78 -4.55
N GLU A 111 -20.44 -11.07 -5.01
CA GLU A 111 -21.19 -10.23 -5.94
C GLU A 111 -21.51 -8.87 -5.32
N ALA A 112 -21.91 -8.84 -4.03
CA ALA A 112 -22.17 -7.60 -3.31
C ALA A 112 -20.92 -6.74 -3.21
N LEU A 113 -19.76 -7.35 -2.92
CA LEU A 113 -18.46 -6.64 -2.91
C LEU A 113 -18.05 -6.16 -4.31
N MET A 114 -18.27 -6.97 -5.33
CA MET A 114 -18.00 -6.56 -6.72
C MET A 114 -18.91 -5.41 -7.19
N ALA A 115 -20.13 -5.31 -6.68
CA ALA A 115 -21.06 -4.21 -6.97
C ALA A 115 -20.77 -2.94 -6.15
N ALA A 116 -20.06 -3.06 -5.01
CA ALA A 116 -19.71 -1.93 -4.16
C ALA A 116 -18.80 -0.91 -4.90
N PRO A 117 -18.77 0.36 -4.48
CA PRO A 117 -17.84 1.34 -5.06
C PRO A 117 -16.38 0.93 -4.82
N GLU A 118 -15.53 1.20 -5.81
CA GLU A 118 -14.09 0.98 -5.67
C GLU A 118 -13.49 1.95 -4.67
N PHE A 119 -12.71 1.42 -3.73
CA PHE A 119 -12.00 2.22 -2.75
C PHE A 119 -10.62 2.64 -3.26
N LYS A 120 -10.33 3.94 -3.19
CA LYS A 120 -9.04 4.51 -3.57
C LYS A 120 -8.28 4.94 -2.34
N LEU A 121 -7.09 4.38 -2.12
CA LEU A 121 -6.17 4.88 -1.11
C LEU A 121 -5.63 6.25 -1.54
N THR A 122 -5.61 7.20 -0.62
CA THR A 122 -5.06 8.55 -0.85
C THR A 122 -3.54 8.56 -0.85
N GLU A 123 -2.94 7.58 -0.17
CA GLU A 123 -1.49 7.40 -0.16
C GLU A 123 -1.11 6.14 -0.94
N LYS A 124 -0.15 6.29 -1.86
CA LYS A 124 0.39 5.15 -2.59
C LYS A 124 1.18 4.27 -1.62
N THR A 125 0.80 3.00 -1.52
CA THR A 125 1.57 2.03 -0.75
C THR A 125 2.95 1.81 -1.38
N THR A 126 3.90 1.24 -0.63
CA THR A 126 5.22 0.88 -1.18
C THR A 126 5.09 -0.06 -2.38
N MET A 127 4.11 -0.99 -2.35
CA MET A 127 3.82 -1.89 -3.48
C MET A 127 3.26 -1.14 -4.70
N ASP A 128 2.39 -0.15 -4.50
CA ASP A 128 1.88 0.67 -5.60
C ASP A 128 3.01 1.46 -6.27
N LYS A 129 3.95 2.01 -5.47
CA LYS A 129 5.15 2.68 -5.98
C LYS A 129 6.06 1.74 -6.77
N VAL A 130 6.30 0.53 -6.26
CA VAL A 130 7.10 -0.49 -6.96
C VAL A 130 6.45 -0.89 -8.28
N ARG A 131 5.13 -1.09 -8.29
CA ARG A 131 4.38 -1.46 -9.49
C ARG A 131 4.38 -0.33 -10.53
N GLU A 132 4.22 0.91 -10.11
CA GLU A 132 4.31 2.09 -10.98
C GLU A 132 5.71 2.21 -11.60
N THR A 133 6.77 2.11 -10.78
CA THR A 133 8.15 2.15 -11.25
C THR A 133 8.47 1.00 -12.22
N ALA A 134 8.00 -0.23 -11.92
CA ALA A 134 8.16 -1.37 -12.81
C ALA A 134 7.42 -1.17 -14.16
N GLY A 135 6.22 -0.58 -14.12
CA GLY A 135 5.45 -0.21 -15.31
C GLY A 135 6.18 0.82 -16.17
N GLU A 136 6.70 1.89 -15.56
CA GLU A 136 7.49 2.92 -16.27
C GLU A 136 8.75 2.34 -16.91
N VAL A 137 9.47 1.46 -16.21
CA VAL A 137 10.67 0.80 -16.74
C VAL A 137 10.32 -0.08 -17.93
N ALA A 138 9.23 -0.85 -17.84
CA ALA A 138 8.77 -1.71 -18.93
C ALA A 138 8.37 -0.89 -20.17
N THR A 139 7.67 0.23 -19.98
CA THR A 139 7.29 1.13 -21.08
C THR A 139 8.52 1.73 -21.76
N LYS A 140 9.46 2.29 -20.99
CA LYS A 140 10.71 2.85 -21.50
C LYS A 140 11.58 1.81 -22.23
N ALA A 141 11.61 0.58 -21.71
CA ALA A 141 12.33 -0.51 -22.37
C ALA A 141 11.69 -0.88 -23.72
N SER A 142 10.35 -0.89 -23.80
CA SER A 142 9.61 -1.16 -25.04
C SER A 142 9.81 -0.06 -26.07
N GLU A 143 9.75 1.21 -25.68
CA GLU A 143 10.01 2.37 -26.54
C GLU A 143 11.43 2.32 -27.12
N LYS A 144 12.43 2.08 -26.26
CA LYS A 144 13.82 1.98 -26.67
C LYS A 144 14.10 0.80 -27.61
N ALA A 145 13.42 -0.33 -27.40
CA ALA A 145 13.47 -1.47 -28.30
C ALA A 145 12.84 -1.15 -29.67
N GLY A 146 11.76 -0.37 -29.68
CA GLY A 146 11.14 0.16 -30.91
C GLY A 146 12.08 1.04 -31.71
N GLU A 147 12.70 2.04 -31.06
CA GLU A 147 13.67 2.94 -31.68
C GLU A 147 14.90 2.20 -32.26
N LEU A 148 15.41 1.21 -31.53
CA LEU A 148 16.54 0.40 -32.00
C LEU A 148 16.16 -0.44 -33.23
N LYS A 149 14.94 -0.97 -33.26
CA LYS A 149 14.43 -1.72 -34.41
C LYS A 149 14.27 -0.83 -35.63
N GLU A 150 13.74 0.38 -35.46
CA GLU A 150 13.57 1.36 -36.53
C GLU A 150 14.92 1.77 -37.13
N LYS A 151 15.90 2.12 -36.28
CA LYS A 151 17.27 2.44 -36.70
C LYS A 151 17.98 1.26 -37.38
N ALA A 152 17.71 0.04 -36.94
CA ALA A 152 18.27 -1.15 -37.58
C ALA A 152 17.68 -1.39 -38.99
N VAL A 153 16.39 -1.17 -39.16
CA VAL A 153 15.71 -1.26 -40.47
C VAL A 153 16.23 -0.19 -41.41
N GLU A 154 16.31 1.06 -40.97
CA GLU A 154 16.85 2.18 -41.75
C GLU A 154 18.27 1.90 -42.24
N LYS A 155 19.12 1.37 -41.36
CA LYS A 155 20.50 1.03 -41.69
C LYS A 155 20.61 -0.11 -42.71
N ILE A 156 19.71 -1.10 -42.62
CA ILE A 156 19.63 -2.21 -43.60
C ILE A 156 19.18 -1.71 -44.99
N GLU A 157 18.23 -0.77 -45.02
CA GLU A 157 17.75 -0.16 -46.26
C GLU A 157 18.83 0.66 -46.93
N ASP A 158 19.65 1.38 -46.13
CA ASP A 158 20.76 2.18 -46.65
C ASP A 158 21.87 1.27 -47.27
N TYR A 159 22.22 0.20 -46.58
CA TYR A 159 23.15 -0.80 -47.15
C TYR A 159 22.63 -1.46 -48.44
N ARG A 160 21.32 -1.61 -48.58
CA ARG A 160 20.71 -2.21 -49.78
C ARG A 160 20.70 -1.25 -50.99
N LYS A 161 20.79 0.06 -50.78
CA LYS A 161 20.90 1.07 -51.85
C LYS A 161 22.29 1.16 -52.44
N ASP A 162 23.32 0.86 -51.63
CA ASP A 162 24.72 0.96 -52.04
C ASP A 162 25.28 -0.35 -52.68
N GLU A 163 24.45 -1.39 -52.81
CA GLU A 163 24.88 -2.59 -53.55
C GLU A 163 24.98 -2.29 -55.05
N PRO A 164 26.17 -2.39 -55.66
CA PRO A 164 26.32 -2.15 -57.09
C PRO A 164 25.48 -3.16 -57.86
N LYS A 165 24.59 -2.65 -58.69
CA LYS A 165 23.87 -3.47 -59.68
C LYS A 165 24.87 -3.94 -60.73
N ASP A 166 25.70 -4.91 -60.39
CA ASP A 166 26.53 -5.61 -61.36
C ASP A 166 25.71 -6.72 -62.01
N GLY A 167 24.95 -6.32 -62.99
CA GLY A 167 24.21 -7.14 -63.91
C GLY A 167 24.90 -7.19 -65.23
N SER A 168 26.03 -7.86 -65.34
CA SER A 168 26.56 -8.23 -66.65
C SER A 168 26.10 -9.66 -66.94
N ALA A 169 25.01 -9.74 -67.68
CA ALA A 169 24.71 -10.90 -68.49
C ALA A 169 25.71 -11.02 -69.61
N ASN A 170 26.34 -12.17 -69.73
CA ASN A 170 26.84 -12.64 -71.00
C ASN A 170 26.64 -14.17 -71.07
#